data_4239feddac5425ac64faaf1e8353fa33
#
_entry.id   4239feddac5425ac64faaf1e8353fa33
#
_cell.length_a   1.000
_cell.length_b   1.000
_cell.length_c   1.000
_cell.angle_alpha   90.00
_cell.angle_beta   90.00
_cell.angle_gamma   90.00
#
_symmetry.space_group_name_H-M   'P 1'
#
loop_
_entity.id
_entity.type
_entity.pdbx_description
1 polymer ?
#
loop_
_entity_poly.entity_id
_entity_poly.type
_entity_poly.pdbx_seq_one_letter_code
_entity_poly.pdbx_strand_id
1 'polypeptide(L)'
;LLSIDLLFRYPGLLTVFLYSTLFVSGSTEPFEIRKASLRKIIHIDMDCYFAAVEMRDFPEYRGRPLAVGGSSDRRGVISTCNYEARKFGVRSAMASAYALKLCPDLLLIPGRMSVYKEVSAEIRAIFARYTSLIEPLSLDEAYLDVSDSSLYQGSATLIAEAIRADILAETGLTASAGIAPVKFLAKVASDLNKPNGQYVVTPQALPEFVKNLPLIKIPGVGKVTAQKLADMGLHTCADVQKVPLTKLQQRFGKFGTLLYERAQGIDERELTINRERKSVGVETTLAEDIHTLAQCRQVMPQLVQELARRLERGAKDRQIHKLVVKLKFSDFKQTTIETRSSELSVRLLDDLLTQALQRANGRGIRLLGVAAGLVSQDDSHSPAEEALQQLDLAF
;
A
#
# COMPACT_ATOMS: atom_id res chain seq x y z
N LEU A 1 49.51 -24.00 30.38
CA LEU A 1 50.44 -24.88 29.63
C LEU A 1 49.64 -25.94 28.90
N LEU A 2 49.07 -25.61 27.74
CA LEU A 2 48.48 -26.55 26.79
C LEU A 2 49.51 -26.71 25.68
N SER A 3 49.89 -27.95 25.44
CA SER A 3 50.98 -28.32 24.57
C SER A 3 50.81 -27.97 23.12
N ILE A 4 51.89 -27.60 22.49
CA ILE A 4 52.04 -27.14 21.07
C ILE A 4 51.66 -28.22 20.03
N ASP A 5 51.38 -29.44 20.47
CA ASP A 5 51.10 -30.60 19.58
C ASP A 5 49.68 -30.64 18.99
N LEU A 6 48.75 -29.74 19.40
CA LEU A 6 47.38 -29.73 18.89
C LEU A 6 47.17 -28.83 17.62
N LEU A 7 48.17 -28.01 17.31
CA LEU A 7 48.08 -27.00 16.23
C LEU A 7 48.43 -27.53 14.84
N PHE A 8 49.01 -28.74 14.72
CA PHE A 8 49.37 -29.28 13.42
C PHE A 8 48.39 -30.28 12.79
N ARG A 9 47.28 -30.59 13.46
CA ARG A 9 46.30 -31.57 12.95
C ARG A 9 45.09 -30.99 12.19
N TYR A 10 44.86 -29.67 12.24
CA TYR A 10 43.76 -29.06 11.51
C TYR A 10 44.12 -27.67 10.98
N PRO A 11 44.54 -27.55 9.70
CA PRO A 11 44.98 -26.29 9.13
C PRO A 11 43.84 -25.25 8.92
N GLY A 12 42.57 -25.59 9.20
CA GLY A 12 41.44 -24.67 9.08
C GLY A 12 41.20 -23.73 10.29
N LEU A 13 41.90 -23.94 11.41
CA LEU A 13 41.73 -23.14 12.62
C LEU A 13 42.63 -21.90 12.71
N LEU A 14 43.62 -21.77 11.82
CA LEU A 14 44.55 -20.65 11.83
C LEU A 14 43.99 -19.38 11.18
N THR A 15 42.92 -19.49 10.41
CA THR A 15 42.32 -18.35 9.69
C THR A 15 41.38 -17.52 10.57
N VAL A 16 40.93 -18.02 11.69
CA VAL A 16 40.00 -17.33 12.61
C VAL A 16 40.72 -16.49 13.68
N PHE A 17 42.03 -16.80 13.98
CA PHE A 17 42.74 -16.12 15.05
C PHE A 17 43.65 -14.96 14.61
N LEU A 18 43.87 -14.76 13.28
CA LEU A 18 44.73 -13.68 12.77
C LEU A 18 43.98 -12.41 12.36
N TYR A 19 42.65 -12.34 12.51
CA TYR A 19 41.88 -11.11 12.24
C TYR A 19 41.57 -10.25 13.48
N SER A 20 42.09 -10.59 14.65
CA SER A 20 41.79 -9.87 15.90
C SER A 20 42.87 -8.94 16.45
N THR A 21 44.00 -8.76 15.78
CA THR A 21 45.07 -7.88 16.29
C THR A 21 45.81 -7.15 15.19
N LEU A 22 45.14 -6.18 14.56
CA LEU A 22 45.77 -5.07 13.85
C LEU A 22 44.70 -3.98 13.59
N PHE A 23 44.43 -3.15 14.62
CA PHE A 23 43.82 -1.84 14.38
C PHE A 23 44.49 -0.79 15.24
N VAL A 24 45.29 0.03 14.56
CA VAL A 24 45.77 1.33 15.07
C VAL A 24 44.80 2.41 14.62
N SER A 25 44.27 3.14 15.59
CA SER A 25 43.72 4.50 15.57
C SER A 25 43.22 5.10 14.26
N GLY A 26 41.91 5.12 14.11
CA GLY A 26 41.19 5.93 13.14
C GLY A 26 39.70 5.62 13.32
N SER A 27 38.94 6.53 13.91
CA SER A 27 37.54 6.38 14.28
C SER A 27 36.64 5.97 13.11
N THR A 28 36.45 4.69 12.91
CA THR A 28 35.30 4.09 12.24
C THR A 28 34.90 2.91 13.09
N GLU A 29 33.93 3.12 13.97
CA GLU A 29 33.32 1.98 14.66
C GLU A 29 32.79 0.99 13.61
N PRO A 30 33.08 -0.33 13.74
CA PRO A 30 32.45 -1.32 12.91
C PRO A 30 30.94 -1.24 13.21
N PHE A 31 30.17 -1.14 12.14
CA PHE A 31 28.71 -1.23 12.18
C PHE A 31 28.36 -2.49 12.99
N GLU A 32 28.07 -2.32 14.28
CA GLU A 32 27.47 -3.38 15.07
C GLU A 32 26.20 -3.77 14.33
N ILE A 33 26.22 -4.95 13.72
CA ILE A 33 25.01 -5.67 13.38
C ILE A 33 24.35 -5.91 14.74
N ARG A 34 23.55 -4.93 15.22
CA ARG A 34 22.61 -5.20 16.28
C ARG A 34 21.95 -6.52 15.89
N LYS A 35 21.92 -7.46 16.80
CA LYS A 35 21.01 -8.60 16.78
C LYS A 35 19.57 -8.07 16.79
N ALA A 36 19.16 -7.33 15.78
CA ALA A 36 17.79 -7.23 15.39
C ALA A 36 17.40 -8.67 15.06
N SER A 37 16.52 -9.27 15.84
CA SER A 37 15.94 -10.56 15.54
C SER A 37 15.59 -10.52 14.06
N LEU A 38 16.10 -11.48 13.30
CA LEU A 38 15.91 -11.54 11.84
C LEU A 38 14.40 -11.55 11.60
N ARG A 39 13.83 -10.39 11.23
CA ARG A 39 12.40 -10.26 10.99
C ARG A 39 12.00 -11.20 9.84
N LYS A 40 10.81 -11.78 9.98
CA LYS A 40 10.21 -12.68 9.00
C LYS A 40 8.88 -12.10 8.58
N ILE A 41 8.92 -11.26 7.57
CA ILE A 41 7.72 -10.60 7.05
C ILE A 41 7.20 -11.37 5.84
N ILE A 42 5.91 -11.74 5.90
CA ILE A 42 5.17 -12.30 4.77
C ILE A 42 4.27 -11.20 4.22
N HIS A 43 4.24 -11.02 2.92
CA HIS A 43 3.23 -10.24 2.21
C HIS A 43 2.36 -11.21 1.43
N ILE A 44 1.07 -11.26 1.75
CA ILE A 44 0.06 -12.02 1.01
C ILE A 44 -0.70 -11.06 0.11
N ASP A 45 -0.92 -11.47 -1.15
CA ASP A 45 -1.64 -10.70 -2.16
C ASP A 45 -2.50 -11.66 -3.00
N MET A 46 -3.81 -11.45 -3.00
CA MET A 46 -4.75 -12.32 -3.73
C MET A 46 -4.56 -12.17 -5.24
N ASP A 47 -4.67 -13.27 -5.95
CA ASP A 47 -4.51 -13.28 -7.40
C ASP A 47 -5.75 -12.71 -8.09
N CYS A 48 -5.62 -11.60 -8.80
CA CYS A 48 -6.68 -10.89 -9.54
C CYS A 48 -8.02 -10.80 -8.76
N TYR A 49 -7.98 -10.43 -7.51
CA TYR A 49 -8.96 -10.63 -6.44
C TYR A 49 -10.42 -10.50 -6.88
N PHE A 50 -10.89 -9.30 -7.30
CA PHE A 50 -12.31 -9.14 -7.67
C PHE A 50 -12.70 -10.04 -8.83
N ALA A 51 -11.85 -10.15 -9.85
CA ALA A 51 -12.11 -11.03 -10.99
C ALA A 51 -12.11 -12.52 -10.55
N ALA A 52 -11.26 -12.90 -9.61
CA ALA A 52 -11.21 -14.27 -9.07
C ALA A 52 -12.50 -14.61 -8.30
N VAL A 53 -13.02 -13.68 -7.48
CA VAL A 53 -14.32 -13.85 -6.79
C VAL A 53 -15.45 -14.02 -7.80
N GLU A 54 -15.48 -13.22 -8.87
CA GLU A 54 -16.50 -13.35 -9.91
C GLU A 54 -16.40 -14.70 -10.66
N MET A 55 -15.19 -15.15 -11.01
CA MET A 55 -14.97 -16.44 -11.64
C MET A 55 -15.25 -17.64 -10.72
N ARG A 56 -15.17 -17.47 -9.40
CA ARG A 56 -15.56 -18.46 -8.41
C ARG A 56 -17.08 -18.60 -8.36
N ASP A 57 -17.78 -17.49 -8.23
CA ASP A 57 -19.22 -17.43 -8.03
C ASP A 57 -20.00 -17.70 -9.34
N PHE A 58 -19.39 -17.37 -10.49
CA PHE A 58 -19.94 -17.56 -11.84
C PHE A 58 -18.94 -18.34 -12.71
N PRO A 59 -18.96 -19.68 -12.66
CA PRO A 59 -18.00 -20.53 -13.37
C PRO A 59 -17.95 -20.31 -14.88
N GLU A 60 -19.03 -19.81 -15.49
CA GLU A 60 -19.12 -19.46 -16.92
C GLU A 60 -18.18 -18.30 -17.33
N TYR A 61 -17.63 -17.56 -16.36
CA TYR A 61 -16.64 -16.51 -16.62
C TYR A 61 -15.22 -17.04 -16.73
N ARG A 62 -14.97 -18.31 -16.36
CA ARG A 62 -13.64 -18.92 -16.39
C ARG A 62 -13.15 -19.12 -17.82
N GLY A 63 -11.83 -18.99 -18.00
CA GLY A 63 -11.16 -19.25 -19.28
C GLY A 63 -11.35 -18.15 -20.36
N ARG A 64 -12.10 -17.10 -20.07
CA ARG A 64 -12.31 -15.97 -20.98
C ARG A 64 -11.79 -14.66 -20.38
N PRO A 65 -11.38 -13.69 -21.19
CA PRO A 65 -10.95 -12.39 -20.70
C PRO A 65 -12.07 -11.70 -19.90
N LEU A 66 -11.79 -11.39 -18.63
CA LEU A 66 -12.73 -10.78 -17.69
C LEU A 66 -12.12 -9.57 -17.00
N ALA A 67 -12.88 -8.51 -16.87
CA ALA A 67 -12.55 -7.37 -16.05
C ALA A 67 -13.74 -6.91 -15.20
N VAL A 68 -13.46 -6.53 -13.98
CA VAL A 68 -14.40 -5.86 -13.08
C VAL A 68 -14.14 -4.37 -13.16
N GLY A 69 -15.16 -3.56 -13.44
CA GLY A 69 -14.97 -2.12 -13.57
C GLY A 69 -16.24 -1.35 -13.86
N GLY A 70 -16.08 -0.05 -14.09
CA GLY A 70 -17.16 0.83 -14.52
C GLY A 70 -17.44 0.70 -16.01
N SER A 71 -18.66 1.04 -16.41
CA SER A 71 -19.09 1.01 -17.81
C SER A 71 -18.26 1.93 -18.72
N SER A 72 -18.04 1.50 -19.95
CA SER A 72 -17.21 2.21 -20.94
C SER A 72 -17.83 3.53 -21.44
N ASP A 73 -19.16 3.64 -21.40
CA ASP A 73 -19.93 4.82 -21.81
C ASP A 73 -19.94 5.94 -20.74
N ARG A 74 -19.58 5.63 -19.48
CA ARG A 74 -19.61 6.55 -18.33
C ARG A 74 -18.25 6.88 -17.75
N ARG A 75 -17.19 6.90 -18.56
CA ARG A 75 -15.81 7.15 -18.12
C ARG A 75 -15.33 6.15 -17.06
N GLY A 76 -15.85 4.93 -17.13
CA GLY A 76 -15.47 3.83 -16.23
C GLY A 76 -13.99 3.46 -16.38
N VAL A 77 -13.45 2.89 -15.30
CA VAL A 77 -12.09 2.35 -15.27
C VAL A 77 -12.12 0.91 -14.79
N ILE A 78 -11.13 0.13 -15.20
CA ILE A 78 -10.92 -1.24 -14.74
C ILE A 78 -10.46 -1.20 -13.29
N SER A 79 -11.17 -1.86 -12.39
CA SER A 79 -10.73 -2.08 -11.02
C SER A 79 -9.70 -3.20 -10.96
N THR A 80 -10.03 -4.36 -11.56
CA THR A 80 -9.09 -5.47 -11.74
C THR A 80 -9.49 -6.29 -12.97
N CYS A 81 -8.59 -7.16 -13.43
CA CYS A 81 -8.85 -8.07 -14.53
C CYS A 81 -8.12 -9.39 -14.30
N ASN A 82 -8.65 -10.50 -14.87
CA ASN A 82 -8.05 -11.81 -14.78
C ASN A 82 -6.78 -11.93 -15.66
N TYR A 83 -6.10 -13.06 -15.56
CA TYR A 83 -4.83 -13.26 -16.26
C TYR A 83 -5.03 -13.42 -17.77
N GLU A 84 -6.17 -13.90 -18.21
CA GLU A 84 -6.57 -13.97 -19.64
C GLU A 84 -6.63 -12.56 -20.24
N ALA A 85 -7.31 -11.62 -19.59
CA ALA A 85 -7.38 -10.24 -20.04
C ALA A 85 -6.01 -9.53 -19.99
N ARG A 86 -5.16 -9.87 -19.01
CA ARG A 86 -3.80 -9.31 -18.88
C ARG A 86 -2.90 -9.67 -20.07
N LYS A 87 -3.14 -10.80 -20.75
CA LYS A 87 -2.40 -11.19 -21.97
C LYS A 87 -2.60 -10.19 -23.11
N PHE A 88 -3.78 -9.55 -23.18
CA PHE A 88 -4.09 -8.50 -24.14
C PHE A 88 -3.61 -7.10 -23.70
N GLY A 89 -2.91 -6.98 -22.56
CA GLY A 89 -2.44 -5.71 -22.06
C GLY A 89 -3.45 -4.95 -21.18
N VAL A 90 -4.62 -5.52 -20.88
CA VAL A 90 -5.59 -4.92 -19.94
C VAL A 90 -5.00 -4.87 -18.54
N ARG A 91 -5.17 -3.74 -17.83
CA ARG A 91 -4.61 -3.51 -16.48
C ARG A 91 -5.58 -2.70 -15.61
N SER A 92 -5.43 -2.80 -14.29
CA SER A 92 -6.12 -1.93 -13.33
C SER A 92 -5.86 -0.45 -13.61
N ALA A 93 -6.84 0.39 -13.30
CA ALA A 93 -6.87 1.84 -13.54
C ALA A 93 -6.91 2.26 -15.03
N MET A 94 -6.95 1.31 -15.97
CA MET A 94 -7.13 1.58 -17.40
C MET A 94 -8.57 2.02 -17.67
N ALA A 95 -8.79 2.99 -18.57
CA ALA A 95 -10.13 3.35 -19.03
C ALA A 95 -10.83 2.13 -19.66
N SER A 96 -12.07 1.85 -19.25
CA SER A 96 -12.84 0.70 -19.74
C SER A 96 -12.99 0.70 -21.26
N ALA A 97 -13.22 1.87 -21.87
CA ALA A 97 -13.28 2.01 -23.32
C ALA A 97 -11.96 1.66 -24.03
N TYR A 98 -10.81 1.91 -23.39
CA TYR A 98 -9.51 1.54 -23.94
C TYR A 98 -9.22 0.04 -23.74
N ALA A 99 -9.63 -0.51 -22.60
CA ALA A 99 -9.51 -1.96 -22.34
C ALA A 99 -10.27 -2.78 -23.40
N LEU A 100 -11.49 -2.36 -23.77
CA LEU A 100 -12.28 -2.99 -24.84
C LEU A 100 -11.64 -2.86 -26.23
N LYS A 101 -10.87 -1.79 -26.49
CA LYS A 101 -10.09 -1.69 -27.75
C LYS A 101 -8.91 -2.67 -27.79
N LEU A 102 -8.28 -2.92 -26.64
CA LEU A 102 -7.17 -3.89 -26.54
C LEU A 102 -7.67 -5.34 -26.58
N CYS A 103 -8.85 -5.61 -26.03
CA CYS A 103 -9.46 -6.91 -25.94
C CYS A 103 -10.95 -6.80 -26.29
N PRO A 104 -11.34 -6.92 -27.57
CA PRO A 104 -12.74 -6.79 -28.01
C PRO A 104 -13.69 -7.79 -27.34
N ASP A 105 -13.21 -9.00 -27.03
CA ASP A 105 -13.98 -10.05 -26.36
C ASP A 105 -13.96 -9.94 -24.84
N LEU A 106 -13.49 -8.82 -24.27
CA LEU A 106 -13.43 -8.60 -22.84
C LEU A 106 -14.82 -8.57 -22.22
N LEU A 107 -15.10 -9.49 -21.31
CA LEU A 107 -16.27 -9.44 -20.47
C LEU A 107 -16.05 -8.37 -19.38
N LEU A 108 -16.71 -7.25 -19.50
CA LEU A 108 -16.66 -6.15 -18.51
C LEU A 108 -17.91 -6.20 -17.63
N ILE A 109 -17.74 -6.44 -16.34
CA ILE A 109 -18.83 -6.57 -15.37
C ILE A 109 -18.70 -5.53 -14.24
N PRO A 110 -19.81 -5.10 -13.63
CA PRO A 110 -19.80 -4.25 -12.45
C PRO A 110 -19.29 -5.03 -11.23
N GLY A 111 -18.66 -4.33 -10.29
CA GLY A 111 -18.14 -4.94 -9.05
C GLY A 111 -19.22 -5.12 -7.97
N ARG A 112 -19.12 -6.21 -7.20
CA ARG A 112 -19.94 -6.53 -6.03
C ARG A 112 -19.17 -6.26 -4.74
N MET A 113 -19.00 -4.99 -4.38
CA MET A 113 -18.13 -4.57 -3.28
C MET A 113 -18.49 -5.18 -1.92
N SER A 114 -19.77 -5.48 -1.64
CA SER A 114 -20.19 -6.18 -0.42
C SER A 114 -19.57 -7.58 -0.33
N VAL A 115 -19.69 -8.37 -1.42
CA VAL A 115 -19.13 -9.72 -1.50
C VAL A 115 -17.60 -9.69 -1.33
N TYR A 116 -16.92 -8.75 -1.98
CA TYR A 116 -15.46 -8.65 -1.83
C TYR A 116 -15.03 -8.33 -0.40
N LYS A 117 -15.82 -7.52 0.34
CA LYS A 117 -15.55 -7.25 1.76
C LYS A 117 -15.79 -8.47 2.65
N GLU A 118 -16.81 -9.24 2.38
CA GLU A 118 -17.14 -10.48 3.09
C GLU A 118 -16.01 -11.49 2.92
N VAL A 119 -15.61 -11.77 1.69
CA VAL A 119 -14.47 -12.67 1.39
C VAL A 119 -13.15 -12.14 1.98
N SER A 120 -12.92 -10.82 1.96
CA SER A 120 -11.76 -10.21 2.63
C SER A 120 -11.76 -10.44 4.13
N ALA A 121 -12.93 -10.46 4.78
CA ALA A 121 -13.04 -10.77 6.21
C ALA A 121 -12.70 -12.24 6.50
N GLU A 122 -13.15 -13.18 5.65
CA GLU A 122 -12.79 -14.59 5.74
C GLU A 122 -11.27 -14.78 5.62
N ILE A 123 -10.64 -14.15 4.61
CA ILE A 123 -9.19 -14.22 4.41
C ILE A 123 -8.43 -13.66 5.63
N ARG A 124 -8.90 -12.56 6.23
CA ARG A 124 -8.28 -12.01 7.44
C ARG A 124 -8.43 -12.92 8.66
N ALA A 125 -9.54 -13.64 8.78
CA ALA A 125 -9.72 -14.66 9.81
C ALA A 125 -8.72 -15.81 9.64
N ILE A 126 -8.39 -16.19 8.40
CA ILE A 126 -7.31 -17.15 8.11
C ILE A 126 -5.97 -16.61 8.60
N PHE A 127 -5.61 -15.35 8.26
CA PHE A 127 -4.35 -14.75 8.71
C PHE A 127 -4.21 -14.75 10.23
N ALA A 128 -5.30 -14.46 10.96
CA ALA A 128 -5.31 -14.39 12.43
C ALA A 128 -4.97 -15.71 13.12
N ARG A 129 -5.05 -16.85 12.44
CA ARG A 129 -4.63 -18.17 12.95
C ARG A 129 -3.10 -18.31 13.03
N TYR A 130 -2.37 -17.52 12.25
CA TYR A 130 -0.92 -17.62 12.11
C TYR A 130 -0.16 -16.55 12.87
N THR A 131 -0.73 -15.35 13.00
CA THR A 131 -0.15 -14.24 13.77
C THR A 131 -1.21 -13.20 14.11
N SER A 132 -1.00 -12.48 15.21
CA SER A 132 -1.77 -11.28 15.56
C SER A 132 -1.19 -10.00 14.94
N LEU A 133 0.05 -10.04 14.44
CA LEU A 133 0.74 -8.91 13.85
C LEU A 133 0.42 -8.83 12.35
N ILE A 134 -0.76 -8.28 12.03
CA ILE A 134 -1.30 -8.15 10.69
C ILE A 134 -1.51 -6.69 10.34
N GLU A 135 -0.95 -6.23 9.22
CA GLU A 135 -1.21 -4.91 8.65
C GLU A 135 -1.95 -5.05 7.32
N PRO A 136 -3.28 -4.89 7.29
CA PRO A 136 -4.04 -4.86 6.05
C PRO A 136 -3.70 -3.60 5.24
N LEU A 137 -3.39 -3.75 3.96
CA LEU A 137 -3.15 -2.65 3.04
C LEU A 137 -4.39 -2.31 2.20
N SER A 138 -5.14 -3.35 1.82
CA SER A 138 -6.36 -3.27 1.03
C SER A 138 -7.33 -4.40 1.43
N LEU A 139 -8.29 -4.73 0.58
CA LEU A 139 -9.17 -5.90 0.76
C LEU A 139 -8.47 -7.21 0.44
N ASP A 140 -7.42 -7.18 -0.38
CA ASP A 140 -6.78 -8.32 -1.01
C ASP A 140 -5.31 -8.51 -0.63
N GLU A 141 -4.73 -7.61 0.16
CA GLU A 141 -3.33 -7.74 0.56
C GLU A 141 -3.08 -7.34 2.01
N ALA A 142 -2.12 -8.01 2.65
CA ALA A 142 -1.66 -7.70 3.99
C ALA A 142 -0.20 -8.09 4.21
N TYR A 143 0.46 -7.38 5.14
CA TYR A 143 1.69 -7.85 5.75
C TYR A 143 1.38 -8.63 7.01
N LEU A 144 2.11 -9.72 7.23
CA LEU A 144 2.11 -10.54 8.44
C LEU A 144 3.53 -10.61 9.00
N ASP A 145 3.72 -10.28 10.26
CA ASP A 145 4.99 -10.52 10.94
C ASP A 145 4.89 -11.87 11.71
N VAL A 146 5.73 -12.81 11.30
CA VAL A 146 5.80 -14.15 11.88
C VAL A 146 7.17 -14.40 12.52
N SER A 147 7.90 -13.33 12.89
CA SER A 147 9.26 -13.42 13.44
C SER A 147 9.32 -14.31 14.67
N ASP A 148 8.35 -14.17 15.57
CA ASP A 148 8.28 -14.89 16.84
C ASP A 148 7.37 -16.14 16.79
N SER A 149 6.87 -16.52 15.61
CA SER A 149 6.00 -17.68 15.47
C SER A 149 6.77 -18.97 15.64
N SER A 150 6.23 -19.89 16.45
CA SER A 150 6.73 -21.26 16.59
C SER A 150 6.09 -22.24 15.60
N LEU A 151 5.04 -21.80 14.87
CA LEU A 151 4.37 -22.64 13.88
C LEU A 151 5.36 -23.09 12.80
N TYR A 152 5.22 -24.33 12.36
CA TYR A 152 6.09 -24.91 11.32
C TYR A 152 7.58 -24.73 11.65
N GLN A 153 7.95 -24.91 12.92
CA GLN A 153 9.31 -24.74 13.42
C GLN A 153 9.88 -23.33 13.17
N GLY A 154 9.01 -22.32 13.13
CA GLY A 154 9.35 -20.92 12.85
C GLY A 154 9.72 -20.63 11.41
N SER A 155 9.37 -21.52 10.46
CA SER A 155 9.63 -21.31 9.03
C SER A 155 8.57 -20.41 8.39
N ALA A 156 8.91 -19.15 8.09
CA ALA A 156 8.03 -18.24 7.38
C ALA A 156 7.61 -18.75 5.99
N THR A 157 8.47 -19.52 5.34
CA THR A 157 8.18 -20.16 4.04
C THR A 157 7.03 -21.15 4.17
N LEU A 158 7.10 -22.06 5.14
CA LEU A 158 6.05 -23.05 5.38
C LEU A 158 4.76 -22.41 5.92
N ILE A 159 4.88 -21.37 6.74
CA ILE A 159 3.72 -20.58 7.18
C ILE A 159 3.00 -19.95 5.98
N ALA A 160 3.74 -19.35 5.04
CA ALA A 160 3.16 -18.75 3.84
C ALA A 160 2.49 -19.81 2.93
N GLU A 161 3.07 -21.00 2.80
CA GLU A 161 2.46 -22.15 2.10
C GLU A 161 1.14 -22.57 2.74
N ALA A 162 1.13 -22.72 4.07
CA ALA A 162 -0.05 -23.11 4.82
C ALA A 162 -1.18 -22.04 4.70
N ILE A 163 -0.84 -20.76 4.83
CA ILE A 163 -1.80 -19.66 4.63
C ILE A 163 -2.43 -19.73 3.24
N ARG A 164 -1.62 -19.90 2.20
CA ARG A 164 -2.10 -19.99 0.81
C ARG A 164 -2.96 -21.24 0.57
N ALA A 165 -2.60 -22.37 1.18
CA ALA A 165 -3.39 -23.61 1.13
C ALA A 165 -4.74 -23.43 1.82
N ASP A 166 -4.78 -22.82 3.00
CA ASP A 166 -6.02 -22.55 3.73
C ASP A 166 -6.93 -21.57 2.97
N ILE A 167 -6.36 -20.50 2.38
CA ILE A 167 -7.13 -19.59 1.53
C ILE A 167 -7.80 -20.36 0.38
N LEU A 168 -7.06 -21.22 -0.31
CA LEU A 168 -7.61 -22.00 -1.42
C LEU A 168 -8.69 -22.97 -0.93
N ALA A 169 -8.45 -23.67 0.16
CA ALA A 169 -9.38 -24.67 0.71
C ALA A 169 -10.71 -24.04 1.17
N GLU A 170 -10.64 -22.88 1.85
CA GLU A 170 -11.82 -22.27 2.48
C GLU A 170 -12.55 -21.29 1.54
N THR A 171 -11.83 -20.59 0.68
CA THR A 171 -12.44 -19.56 -0.17
C THR A 171 -12.52 -19.94 -1.65
N GLY A 172 -11.85 -21.01 -2.08
CA GLY A 172 -11.72 -21.36 -3.50
C GLY A 172 -10.89 -20.38 -4.32
N LEU A 173 -10.15 -19.46 -3.68
CA LEU A 173 -9.34 -18.44 -4.33
C LEU A 173 -7.86 -18.73 -4.14
N THR A 174 -7.01 -18.21 -5.04
CA THR A 174 -5.57 -18.30 -4.90
C THR A 174 -4.95 -16.99 -4.42
N ALA A 175 -3.84 -17.11 -3.70
CA ALA A 175 -3.02 -16.01 -3.26
C ALA A 175 -1.55 -16.27 -3.59
N SER A 176 -0.80 -15.20 -3.75
CA SER A 176 0.65 -15.25 -3.88
C SER A 176 1.32 -14.63 -2.67
N ALA A 177 2.50 -15.14 -2.30
CA ALA A 177 3.22 -14.71 -1.10
C ALA A 177 4.63 -14.26 -1.43
N GLY A 178 5.08 -13.21 -0.74
CA GLY A 178 6.48 -12.81 -0.70
C GLY A 178 7.00 -12.84 0.73
N ILE A 179 8.15 -13.44 0.95
CA ILE A 179 8.78 -13.58 2.25
C ILE A 179 10.12 -12.86 2.25
N ALA A 180 10.34 -11.94 3.19
CA ALA A 180 11.58 -11.19 3.28
C ALA A 180 11.83 -10.65 4.71
N PRO A 181 13.07 -10.26 5.05
CA PRO A 181 13.36 -9.60 6.33
C PRO A 181 12.74 -8.21 6.48
N VAL A 182 12.34 -7.58 5.38
CA VAL A 182 11.83 -6.20 5.35
C VAL A 182 10.54 -6.10 4.52
N LYS A 183 9.63 -5.22 4.94
CA LYS A 183 8.28 -5.08 4.37
C LYS A 183 8.28 -4.85 2.86
N PHE A 184 9.06 -3.87 2.36
CA PHE A 184 9.00 -3.54 0.95
C PHE A 184 9.47 -4.68 0.05
N LEU A 185 10.45 -5.48 0.48
CA LEU A 185 10.90 -6.65 -0.28
C LEU A 185 9.90 -7.80 -0.24
N ALA A 186 9.22 -8.02 0.90
CA ALA A 186 8.14 -8.99 0.96
C ALA A 186 7.04 -8.65 -0.06
N LYS A 187 6.67 -7.35 -0.19
CA LYS A 187 5.71 -6.91 -1.21
C LYS A 187 6.23 -7.07 -2.64
N VAL A 188 7.48 -6.74 -2.91
CA VAL A 188 8.09 -6.97 -4.24
C VAL A 188 8.12 -8.47 -4.57
N ALA A 189 8.50 -9.29 -3.60
CA ALA A 189 8.62 -10.74 -3.76
C ALA A 189 7.27 -11.41 -4.08
N SER A 190 6.16 -10.93 -3.49
CA SER A 190 4.83 -11.51 -3.74
C SER A 190 4.37 -11.41 -5.19
N ASP A 191 4.94 -10.50 -5.99
CA ASP A 191 4.62 -10.33 -7.40
C ASP A 191 5.44 -11.21 -8.36
N LEU A 192 6.54 -11.83 -7.89
CA LEU A 192 7.50 -12.49 -8.78
C LEU A 192 7.00 -13.82 -9.34
N ASN A 193 6.25 -14.56 -8.52
CA ASN A 193 5.76 -15.89 -8.88
C ASN A 193 4.21 -15.94 -8.97
N LYS A 194 3.55 -14.81 -9.28
CA LYS A 194 2.11 -14.77 -9.54
C LYS A 194 1.75 -15.49 -10.84
N PRO A 195 0.61 -16.20 -10.92
CA PRO A 195 -0.35 -16.47 -9.84
C PRO A 195 0.02 -17.70 -9.01
N ASN A 196 -0.60 -17.80 -7.82
CA ASN A 196 -0.55 -18.96 -6.92
C ASN A 196 0.86 -19.43 -6.60
N GLY A 197 1.78 -18.50 -6.41
CA GLY A 197 3.18 -18.79 -6.13
C GLY A 197 3.68 -18.08 -4.89
N GLN A 198 4.90 -18.37 -4.50
CA GLN A 198 5.60 -17.62 -3.48
C GLN A 198 7.07 -17.43 -3.84
N TYR A 199 7.67 -16.38 -3.28
CA TYR A 199 9.09 -16.08 -3.46
C TYR A 199 9.70 -15.65 -2.14
N VAL A 200 10.91 -16.16 -1.86
CA VAL A 200 11.63 -15.90 -0.61
C VAL A 200 12.89 -15.11 -0.92
N VAL A 201 13.02 -13.94 -0.30
CA VAL A 201 14.28 -13.18 -0.26
C VAL A 201 14.91 -13.45 1.10
N THR A 202 15.90 -14.36 1.13
CA THR A 202 16.60 -14.67 2.38
C THR A 202 17.50 -13.50 2.79
N PRO A 203 17.89 -13.39 4.08
CA PRO A 203 18.84 -12.36 4.53
C PRO A 203 20.16 -12.37 3.75
N GLN A 204 20.64 -13.53 3.40
CA GLN A 204 21.88 -13.71 2.63
C GLN A 204 21.74 -13.24 1.18
N ALA A 205 20.57 -13.48 0.57
CA ALA A 205 20.29 -13.06 -0.81
C ALA A 205 19.90 -11.57 -0.92
N LEU A 206 19.51 -10.93 0.18
CA LEU A 206 18.96 -9.57 0.20
C LEU A 206 19.89 -8.54 -0.47
N PRO A 207 21.20 -8.46 -0.19
CA PRO A 207 22.06 -7.45 -0.79
C PRO A 207 22.11 -7.52 -2.31
N GLU A 208 22.25 -8.72 -2.87
CA GLU A 208 22.31 -8.90 -4.32
C GLU A 208 20.94 -8.73 -4.98
N PHE A 209 19.87 -9.18 -4.32
CA PHE A 209 18.50 -8.97 -4.78
C PHE A 209 18.16 -7.49 -4.89
N VAL A 210 18.48 -6.70 -3.85
CA VAL A 210 18.25 -5.26 -3.83
C VAL A 210 19.07 -4.55 -4.89
N LYS A 211 20.36 -4.86 -5.00
CA LYS A 211 21.26 -4.26 -5.98
C LYS A 211 20.68 -4.30 -7.39
N ASN A 212 20.11 -5.44 -7.78
CA ASN A 212 19.55 -5.68 -9.12
C ASN A 212 18.09 -5.23 -9.26
N LEU A 213 17.46 -4.73 -8.18
CA LEU A 213 16.04 -4.35 -8.20
C LEU A 213 15.81 -3.08 -9.04
N PRO A 214 14.94 -3.14 -10.07
CA PRO A 214 14.53 -1.95 -10.81
C PRO A 214 13.76 -0.98 -9.91
N LEU A 215 14.07 0.30 -9.96
CA LEU A 215 13.47 1.32 -9.09
C LEU A 215 11.95 1.40 -9.21
N ILE A 216 11.38 1.15 -10.40
CA ILE A 216 9.93 1.11 -10.62
C ILE A 216 9.22 0.02 -9.78
N LYS A 217 9.93 -0.98 -9.28
CA LYS A 217 9.40 -2.04 -8.42
C LYS A 217 9.35 -1.64 -6.94
N ILE A 218 10.01 -0.58 -6.54
CA ILE A 218 9.98 -0.08 -5.17
C ILE A 218 8.59 0.52 -4.89
N PRO A 219 7.87 0.07 -3.85
CA PRO A 219 6.60 0.68 -3.46
C PRO A 219 6.72 2.20 -3.24
N GLY A 220 5.87 2.97 -3.91
CA GLY A 220 5.94 4.44 -3.93
C GLY A 220 6.65 5.03 -5.16
N VAL A 221 7.37 4.24 -5.94
CA VAL A 221 7.92 4.67 -7.24
C VAL A 221 6.90 4.41 -8.34
N GLY A 222 6.08 5.40 -8.63
CA GLY A 222 5.18 5.37 -9.78
C GLY A 222 5.87 5.80 -11.09
N LYS A 223 5.15 5.70 -12.21
CA LYS A 223 5.68 6.03 -13.56
C LYS A 223 6.36 7.41 -13.64
N VAL A 224 5.74 8.44 -13.02
CA VAL A 224 6.31 9.80 -13.02
C VAL A 224 7.62 9.88 -12.24
N THR A 225 7.70 9.23 -11.08
CA THR A 225 8.94 9.20 -10.28
C THR A 225 10.01 8.38 -10.99
N ALA A 226 9.65 7.24 -11.56
CA ALA A 226 10.56 6.40 -12.34
C ALA A 226 11.16 7.16 -13.53
N GLN A 227 10.35 7.96 -14.26
CA GLN A 227 10.86 8.80 -15.33
C GLN A 227 11.86 9.84 -14.82
N LYS A 228 11.53 10.55 -13.72
CA LYS A 228 12.47 11.53 -13.12
C LYS A 228 13.79 10.90 -12.66
N LEU A 229 13.76 9.65 -12.21
CA LEU A 229 14.96 8.89 -11.86
C LEU A 229 15.75 8.49 -13.12
N ALA A 230 15.06 8.01 -14.15
CA ALA A 230 15.67 7.68 -15.44
C ALA A 230 16.34 8.90 -16.10
N ASP A 231 15.74 10.09 -15.99
CA ASP A 231 16.33 11.36 -16.47
C ASP A 231 17.65 11.70 -15.73
N MET A 232 17.89 11.10 -14.55
CA MET A 232 19.15 11.19 -13.80
C MET A 232 20.09 10.00 -14.07
N GLY A 233 19.74 9.09 -14.97
CA GLY A 233 20.49 7.86 -15.25
C GLY A 233 20.35 6.78 -14.18
N LEU A 234 19.28 6.85 -13.32
CA LEU A 234 19.05 5.93 -12.22
C LEU A 234 17.91 4.97 -12.59
N HIS A 235 18.22 3.68 -12.75
CA HIS A 235 17.28 2.63 -13.16
C HIS A 235 17.12 1.54 -12.12
N THR A 236 18.19 1.24 -11.37
CA THR A 236 18.25 0.18 -10.37
C THR A 236 18.66 0.73 -9.00
N CYS A 237 18.47 -0.06 -7.96
CA CYS A 237 18.99 0.28 -6.63
C CYS A 237 20.52 0.46 -6.63
N ALA A 238 21.25 -0.34 -7.43
CA ALA A 238 22.71 -0.17 -7.57
C ALA A 238 23.11 1.22 -8.08
N ASP A 239 22.28 1.85 -8.92
CA ASP A 239 22.55 3.21 -9.39
C ASP A 239 22.32 4.21 -8.26
N VAL A 240 21.27 4.03 -7.48
CA VAL A 240 20.95 4.91 -6.32
C VAL A 240 22.03 4.79 -5.24
N GLN A 241 22.57 3.59 -4.98
CA GLN A 241 23.64 3.36 -4.00
C GLN A 241 24.90 4.20 -4.25
N LYS A 242 25.13 4.62 -5.51
CA LYS A 242 26.27 5.47 -5.91
C LYS A 242 25.99 6.97 -5.74
N VAL A 243 24.75 7.35 -5.41
CA VAL A 243 24.34 8.77 -5.32
C VAL A 243 24.35 9.22 -3.87
N PRO A 244 24.98 10.36 -3.53
CA PRO A 244 24.91 10.91 -2.19
C PRO A 244 23.46 11.18 -1.76
N LEU A 245 23.12 10.86 -0.50
CA LEU A 245 21.81 11.08 0.08
C LEU A 245 21.32 12.54 -0.11
N THR A 246 22.23 13.51 0.09
CA THR A 246 21.93 14.94 -0.06
C THR A 246 21.39 15.29 -1.45
N LYS A 247 21.92 14.67 -2.51
CA LYS A 247 21.45 14.89 -3.89
C LYS A 247 20.04 14.33 -4.11
N LEU A 248 19.74 13.18 -3.52
CA LEU A 248 18.39 12.60 -3.58
C LEU A 248 17.38 13.44 -2.78
N GLN A 249 17.78 13.93 -1.59
CA GLN A 249 16.95 14.80 -0.77
C GLN A 249 16.64 16.14 -1.46
N GLN A 250 17.63 16.76 -2.10
CA GLN A 250 17.43 17.99 -2.88
C GLN A 250 16.41 17.81 -4.01
N ARG A 251 16.43 16.65 -4.68
CA ARG A 251 15.56 16.40 -5.83
C ARG A 251 14.17 15.88 -5.46
N PHE A 252 14.06 15.07 -4.41
CA PHE A 252 12.86 14.32 -4.06
C PHE A 252 12.35 14.59 -2.63
N GLY A 253 13.01 15.46 -1.87
CA GLY A 253 12.65 15.77 -0.48
C GLY A 253 12.70 14.53 0.41
N LYS A 254 11.70 14.35 1.28
CA LYS A 254 11.56 13.19 2.17
C LYS A 254 11.56 11.86 1.42
N PHE A 255 11.01 11.84 0.19
CA PHE A 255 11.01 10.63 -0.62
C PHE A 255 12.43 10.22 -1.06
N GLY A 256 13.36 11.18 -1.22
CA GLY A 256 14.76 10.89 -1.51
C GLY A 256 15.45 10.10 -0.40
N THR A 257 15.15 10.38 0.87
CA THR A 257 15.62 9.58 2.01
C THR A 257 15.08 8.17 1.98
N LEU A 258 13.76 8.02 1.79
CA LEU A 258 13.13 6.72 1.67
C LEU A 258 13.73 5.89 0.52
N LEU A 259 13.94 6.51 -0.64
CA LEU A 259 14.52 5.85 -1.81
C LEU A 259 15.94 5.36 -1.52
N TYR A 260 16.75 6.20 -0.85
CA TYR A 260 18.12 5.86 -0.46
C TYR A 260 18.13 4.64 0.48
N GLU A 261 17.30 4.65 1.53
CA GLU A 261 17.17 3.53 2.47
C GLU A 261 16.73 2.24 1.76
N ARG A 262 15.68 2.31 0.90
CA ARG A 262 15.21 1.14 0.16
C ARG A 262 16.27 0.59 -0.78
N ALA A 263 17.05 1.46 -1.41
CA ALA A 263 18.17 1.04 -2.26
C ALA A 263 19.29 0.35 -1.47
N GLN A 264 19.40 0.58 -0.17
CA GLN A 264 20.32 -0.14 0.73
C GLN A 264 19.67 -1.40 1.33
N GLY A 265 18.42 -1.71 1.02
CA GLY A 265 17.68 -2.83 1.61
C GLY A 265 17.15 -2.54 3.01
N ILE A 266 17.11 -1.29 3.43
CA ILE A 266 16.70 -0.88 4.76
C ILE A 266 15.20 -0.54 4.76
N ASP A 267 14.43 -1.17 5.65
CA ASP A 267 13.03 -0.85 5.95
C ASP A 267 12.73 -1.21 7.42
N GLU A 268 12.99 -0.27 8.31
CA GLU A 268 12.80 -0.47 9.75
C GLU A 268 11.35 -0.28 10.22
N ARG A 269 10.44 0.07 9.32
CA ARG A 269 9.03 0.29 9.68
C ARG A 269 8.43 -0.98 10.29
N GLU A 270 7.83 -0.84 11.44
CA GLU A 270 6.99 -1.87 12.03
C GLU A 270 5.67 -2.03 11.29
N LEU A 271 4.94 -3.11 11.58
CA LEU A 271 3.59 -3.29 11.05
C LEU A 271 2.61 -2.36 11.79
N THR A 272 1.82 -1.63 11.02
CA THR A 272 0.77 -0.77 11.56
C THR A 272 -0.52 -1.60 11.69
N ILE A 273 -0.70 -2.22 12.86
CA ILE A 273 -1.84 -3.11 13.14
C ILE A 273 -3.14 -2.31 13.22
N ASN A 274 -3.11 -1.17 13.90
CA ASN A 274 -4.25 -0.29 14.11
C ASN A 274 -4.08 0.98 13.28
N ARG A 275 -4.60 0.97 12.05
CA ARG A 275 -4.58 2.14 11.19
C ARG A 275 -5.80 3.01 11.46
N GLU A 276 -5.57 4.13 12.08
CA GLU A 276 -6.60 5.14 12.30
C GLU A 276 -7.09 5.76 10.99
N ARG A 277 -8.41 5.82 10.81
CA ARG A 277 -9.01 6.51 9.64
C ARG A 277 -8.96 8.02 9.87
N LYS A 278 -8.26 8.76 9.01
CA LYS A 278 -8.09 10.23 9.12
C LYS A 278 -9.16 11.03 8.36
N SER A 279 -9.90 10.39 7.46
CA SER A 279 -10.97 11.06 6.69
C SER A 279 -11.95 10.05 6.11
N VAL A 280 -13.15 10.54 5.82
CA VAL A 280 -14.16 9.85 5.02
C VAL A 280 -14.52 10.74 3.84
N GLY A 281 -14.56 10.19 2.62
CA GLY A 281 -14.88 10.96 1.43
C GLY A 281 -15.72 10.19 0.44
N VAL A 282 -16.42 10.94 -0.39
CA VAL A 282 -17.23 10.46 -1.52
C VAL A 282 -16.92 11.33 -2.72
N GLU A 283 -16.66 10.72 -3.85
CA GLU A 283 -16.47 11.45 -5.12
C GLU A 283 -17.12 10.69 -6.28
N THR A 284 -17.55 11.41 -7.28
CA THR A 284 -18.08 10.85 -8.51
C THR A 284 -17.44 11.47 -9.72
N THR A 285 -17.06 10.64 -10.70
CA THR A 285 -16.70 11.10 -12.04
C THR A 285 -17.97 11.23 -12.85
N LEU A 286 -18.23 12.42 -13.34
CA LEU A 286 -19.43 12.73 -14.11
C LEU A 286 -19.36 12.11 -15.52
N ALA A 287 -20.50 11.71 -16.07
CA ALA A 287 -20.57 11.16 -17.44
C ALA A 287 -20.10 12.19 -18.46
N GLU A 288 -20.53 13.44 -18.29
CA GLU A 288 -20.12 14.60 -19.07
C GLU A 288 -19.57 15.69 -18.15
N ASP A 289 -18.76 16.59 -18.71
CA ASP A 289 -18.26 17.73 -17.96
C ASP A 289 -19.41 18.74 -17.73
N ILE A 290 -19.49 19.28 -16.51
CA ILE A 290 -20.43 20.34 -16.15
C ILE A 290 -19.70 21.64 -15.92
N HIS A 291 -20.37 22.79 -16.08
CA HIS A 291 -19.72 24.10 -16.14
C HIS A 291 -20.27 25.11 -15.13
N THR A 292 -21.46 24.88 -14.57
CA THR A 292 -22.14 25.86 -13.74
C THR A 292 -22.33 25.40 -12.31
N LEU A 293 -22.44 26.37 -11.40
CA LEU A 293 -22.76 26.12 -10.00
C LEU A 293 -24.10 25.38 -9.84
N ALA A 294 -25.10 25.76 -10.66
CA ALA A 294 -26.40 25.10 -10.64
C ALA A 294 -26.30 23.61 -10.99
N GLN A 295 -25.51 23.23 -11.97
CA GLN A 295 -25.27 21.83 -12.32
C GLN A 295 -24.53 21.08 -11.19
N CYS A 296 -23.54 21.71 -10.56
CA CYS A 296 -22.83 21.11 -9.41
C CYS A 296 -23.79 20.88 -8.24
N ARG A 297 -24.70 21.84 -7.95
CA ARG A 297 -25.72 21.74 -6.90
C ARG A 297 -26.72 20.60 -7.12
N GLN A 298 -26.94 20.17 -8.36
CA GLN A 298 -27.77 18.98 -8.66
C GLN A 298 -27.08 17.67 -8.23
N VAL A 299 -25.74 17.62 -8.25
CA VAL A 299 -24.96 16.43 -7.87
C VAL A 299 -24.68 16.37 -6.37
N MET A 300 -24.52 17.52 -5.71
CA MET A 300 -24.12 17.63 -4.31
C MET A 300 -24.98 16.84 -3.32
N PRO A 301 -26.33 16.86 -3.38
CA PRO A 301 -27.16 16.17 -2.38
C PRO A 301 -26.86 14.68 -2.28
N GLN A 302 -26.66 13.99 -3.39
CA GLN A 302 -26.34 12.56 -3.39
C GLN A 302 -24.97 12.29 -2.74
N LEU A 303 -23.97 13.14 -3.03
CA LEU A 303 -22.64 13.00 -2.41
C LEU A 303 -22.67 13.25 -0.91
N VAL A 304 -23.41 14.25 -0.46
CA VAL A 304 -23.55 14.58 0.98
C VAL A 304 -24.28 13.47 1.71
N GLN A 305 -25.37 12.96 1.14
CA GLN A 305 -26.12 11.83 1.72
C GLN A 305 -25.25 10.58 1.85
N GLU A 306 -24.49 10.25 0.81
CA GLU A 306 -23.57 9.10 0.85
C GLU A 306 -22.42 9.35 1.82
N LEU A 307 -21.91 10.58 1.96
CA LEU A 307 -20.90 10.93 2.96
C LEU A 307 -21.45 10.74 4.37
N ALA A 308 -22.66 11.22 4.67
CA ALA A 308 -23.31 11.01 5.96
C ALA A 308 -23.44 9.52 6.29
N ARG A 309 -23.89 8.71 5.33
CA ARG A 309 -24.01 7.25 5.49
C ARG A 309 -22.67 6.57 5.75
N ARG A 310 -21.59 7.02 5.10
CA ARG A 310 -20.24 6.48 5.34
C ARG A 310 -19.66 6.88 6.67
N LEU A 311 -19.92 8.09 7.12
CA LEU A 311 -19.55 8.57 8.47
C LEU A 311 -20.22 7.73 9.54
N GLU A 312 -21.53 7.53 9.43
CA GLU A 312 -22.29 6.71 10.39
C GLU A 312 -21.80 5.26 10.47
N ARG A 313 -21.48 4.64 9.32
CA ARG A 313 -21.01 3.24 9.29
C ARG A 313 -19.57 3.04 9.73
N GLY A 314 -18.70 4.00 9.50
CA GLY A 314 -17.25 3.78 9.62
C GLY A 314 -16.51 4.78 10.49
N ALA A 315 -17.21 5.75 11.08
CA ALA A 315 -16.63 6.81 11.90
C ALA A 315 -17.65 7.42 12.88
N LYS A 316 -18.64 6.62 13.35
CA LYS A 316 -19.76 7.11 14.20
C LYS A 316 -19.25 7.81 15.48
N ASP A 317 -18.20 7.27 16.09
CA ASP A 317 -17.63 7.77 17.34
C ASP A 317 -16.47 8.74 17.12
N ARG A 318 -16.30 9.24 15.89
CA ARG A 318 -15.19 10.12 15.52
C ARG A 318 -15.69 11.53 15.23
N GLN A 319 -15.06 12.52 15.85
CA GLN A 319 -15.39 13.92 15.61
C GLN A 319 -14.84 14.40 14.26
N ILE A 320 -15.64 15.18 13.54
CA ILE A 320 -15.22 15.90 12.35
C ILE A 320 -14.41 17.11 12.80
N HIS A 321 -13.32 17.44 12.10
CA HIS A 321 -12.57 18.66 12.33
C HIS A 321 -12.52 19.59 11.10
N LYS A 322 -12.85 19.05 9.92
CA LYS A 322 -12.92 19.84 8.68
C LYS A 322 -13.84 19.21 7.64
N LEU A 323 -14.37 20.05 6.77
CA LEU A 323 -15.05 19.67 5.54
C LEU A 323 -14.22 20.06 4.33
N VAL A 324 -14.34 19.27 3.27
CA VAL A 324 -13.52 19.38 2.08
C VAL A 324 -14.40 19.24 0.84
N VAL A 325 -14.21 20.12 -0.14
CA VAL A 325 -14.71 19.96 -1.50
C VAL A 325 -13.53 19.79 -2.47
N LYS A 326 -13.65 18.82 -3.37
CA LYS A 326 -12.68 18.50 -4.40
C LYS A 326 -13.32 18.60 -5.77
N LEU A 327 -12.70 19.35 -6.67
CA LEU A 327 -13.04 19.36 -8.08
C LEU A 327 -11.86 18.86 -8.89
N LYS A 328 -12.15 18.03 -9.91
CA LYS A 328 -11.22 17.68 -10.96
C LYS A 328 -11.75 18.19 -12.28
N PHE A 329 -10.93 18.91 -13.02
CA PHE A 329 -11.32 19.56 -14.26
C PHE A 329 -11.12 18.65 -15.49
N SER A 330 -11.62 19.10 -16.65
CA SER A 330 -11.51 18.41 -17.94
C SER A 330 -10.05 18.12 -18.35
N ASP A 331 -9.10 18.98 -17.94
CA ASP A 331 -7.66 18.83 -18.16
C ASP A 331 -6.96 17.92 -17.12
N PHE A 332 -7.73 17.21 -16.29
CA PHE A 332 -7.27 16.35 -15.18
C PHE A 332 -6.57 17.07 -14.03
N LYS A 333 -6.40 18.39 -14.07
CA LYS A 333 -5.97 19.15 -12.90
C LYS A 333 -7.07 19.14 -11.85
N GLN A 334 -6.68 19.23 -10.60
CA GLN A 334 -7.64 19.23 -9.49
C GLN A 334 -7.40 20.42 -8.55
N THR A 335 -8.47 20.81 -7.87
CA THR A 335 -8.42 21.73 -6.75
C THR A 335 -9.15 21.13 -5.56
N THR A 336 -8.68 21.47 -4.37
CA THR A 336 -9.30 21.09 -3.11
C THR A 336 -9.40 22.35 -2.26
N ILE A 337 -10.59 22.55 -1.66
CA ILE A 337 -10.83 23.61 -0.69
C ILE A 337 -11.40 22.97 0.57
N GLU A 338 -10.96 23.45 1.71
CA GLU A 338 -11.38 22.94 3.01
C GLU A 338 -11.61 24.06 4.01
N THR A 339 -12.49 23.80 4.99
CA THR A 339 -12.73 24.67 6.14
C THR A 339 -12.90 23.84 7.40
N ARG A 340 -12.60 24.42 8.55
CA ARG A 340 -12.85 23.79 9.85
C ARG A 340 -14.36 23.66 10.09
N SER A 341 -14.79 22.51 10.60
CA SER A 341 -16.16 22.25 11.00
C SER A 341 -16.17 21.07 11.96
N SER A 342 -16.98 21.12 13.00
CA SER A 342 -17.20 20.00 13.93
C SER A 342 -18.36 19.09 13.50
N GLU A 343 -19.10 19.47 12.45
CA GLU A 343 -20.27 18.73 11.97
C GLU A 343 -20.32 18.72 10.43
N LEU A 344 -21.15 17.83 9.88
CA LEU A 344 -21.45 17.77 8.45
C LEU A 344 -22.46 18.88 8.09
N SER A 345 -21.98 20.01 7.58
CA SER A 345 -22.79 21.16 7.19
C SER A 345 -22.92 21.27 5.67
N VAL A 346 -24.15 21.13 5.18
CA VAL A 346 -24.48 21.29 3.75
C VAL A 346 -24.17 22.70 3.28
N ARG A 347 -24.44 23.72 4.12
CA ARG A 347 -24.17 25.13 3.80
C ARG A 347 -22.68 25.37 3.60
N LEU A 348 -21.83 24.91 4.51
CA LEU A 348 -20.39 25.05 4.36
C LEU A 348 -19.86 24.34 3.12
N LEU A 349 -20.38 23.16 2.79
CA LEU A 349 -20.01 22.44 1.58
C LEU A 349 -20.42 23.20 0.30
N ASP A 350 -21.56 23.88 0.29
CA ASP A 350 -22.00 24.73 -0.83
C ASP A 350 -21.13 25.99 -0.98
N ASP A 351 -20.74 26.62 0.15
CA ASP A 351 -19.81 27.75 0.15
C ASP A 351 -18.44 27.33 -0.38
N LEU A 352 -17.91 26.17 0.03
CA LEU A 352 -16.66 25.60 -0.47
C LEU A 352 -16.74 25.25 -1.96
N LEU A 353 -17.87 24.70 -2.41
CA LEU A 353 -18.13 24.42 -3.82
C LEU A 353 -18.08 25.70 -4.66
N THR A 354 -18.73 26.76 -4.20
CA THR A 354 -18.74 28.07 -4.87
C THR A 354 -17.33 28.63 -5.00
N GLN A 355 -16.51 28.54 -3.95
CA GLN A 355 -15.11 28.97 -3.99
C GLN A 355 -14.25 28.07 -4.90
N ALA A 356 -14.47 26.74 -4.87
CA ALA A 356 -13.74 25.80 -5.72
C ALA A 356 -14.01 26.06 -7.20
N LEU A 357 -15.26 26.41 -7.53
CA LEU A 357 -15.67 26.70 -8.90
C LEU A 357 -14.98 27.94 -9.48
N GLN A 358 -14.71 28.96 -8.66
CA GLN A 358 -13.95 30.15 -9.10
C GLN A 358 -12.57 29.78 -9.65
N ARG A 359 -11.98 28.67 -9.20
CA ARG A 359 -10.70 28.17 -9.70
C ARG A 359 -10.80 27.39 -11.01
N ALA A 360 -12.01 27.17 -11.53
CA ALA A 360 -12.20 26.44 -12.79
C ALA A 360 -11.63 27.22 -13.99
N ASN A 361 -11.69 28.55 -14.00
CA ASN A 361 -11.20 29.39 -15.10
C ASN A 361 -11.74 28.91 -16.47
N GLY A 362 -13.06 28.66 -16.57
CA GLY A 362 -13.72 28.20 -17.80
C GLY A 362 -13.59 26.70 -18.10
N ARG A 363 -12.80 25.94 -17.34
CA ARG A 363 -12.67 24.48 -17.52
C ARG A 363 -13.95 23.76 -17.06
N GLY A 364 -14.34 22.71 -17.78
CA GLY A 364 -15.39 21.81 -17.35
C GLY A 364 -14.99 21.02 -16.10
N ILE A 365 -15.96 20.71 -15.25
CA ILE A 365 -15.80 19.89 -14.05
C ILE A 365 -16.06 18.44 -14.45
N ARG A 366 -15.05 17.62 -14.34
CA ARG A 366 -15.08 16.19 -14.64
C ARG A 366 -15.44 15.33 -13.45
N LEU A 367 -15.04 15.75 -12.24
CA LEU A 367 -15.28 15.02 -11.00
C LEU A 367 -15.60 16.00 -9.88
N LEU A 368 -16.59 15.64 -9.06
CA LEU A 368 -16.97 16.34 -7.85
C LEU A 368 -16.86 15.38 -6.66
N GLY A 369 -16.25 15.85 -5.58
CA GLY A 369 -16.09 15.09 -4.34
C GLY A 369 -16.28 15.95 -3.10
N VAL A 370 -16.76 15.30 -2.03
CA VAL A 370 -16.89 15.86 -0.69
C VAL A 370 -16.23 14.93 0.33
N ALA A 371 -15.65 15.50 1.37
CA ALA A 371 -15.03 14.69 2.42
C ALA A 371 -15.11 15.39 3.78
N ALA A 372 -15.05 14.60 4.84
CA ALA A 372 -14.85 15.05 6.21
C ALA A 372 -13.51 14.53 6.74
N GLY A 373 -12.66 15.43 7.25
CA GLY A 373 -11.49 15.08 8.05
C GLY A 373 -11.91 14.77 9.47
N LEU A 374 -11.28 13.76 10.07
CA LEU A 374 -11.59 13.28 11.42
C LEU A 374 -10.46 13.68 12.38
N VAL A 375 -10.83 14.07 13.61
CA VAL A 375 -9.87 14.36 14.68
C VAL A 375 -9.01 13.12 14.93
N SER A 376 -7.69 13.28 15.08
CA SER A 376 -6.82 12.18 15.50
C SER A 376 -7.12 11.79 16.96
N GLN A 377 -7.05 10.51 17.28
CA GLN A 377 -7.20 10.07 18.68
C GLN A 377 -6.05 10.60 19.55
N ASP A 378 -4.87 10.80 18.96
CA ASP A 378 -3.73 11.40 19.64
C ASP A 378 -3.96 12.90 19.95
N ASP A 379 -4.72 13.61 19.11
CA ASP A 379 -5.08 15.04 19.32
C ASP A 379 -6.26 15.22 20.28
N SER A 380 -6.97 14.16 20.69
CA SER A 380 -8.11 14.23 21.61
C SER A 380 -7.69 14.39 23.08
N HIS A 381 -6.42 14.18 23.42
CA HIS A 381 -5.85 14.58 24.70
C HIS A 381 -5.43 16.04 24.61
N SER A 382 -6.39 16.93 24.91
CA SER A 382 -6.13 18.36 24.90
C SER A 382 -5.14 18.72 26.04
N PRO A 383 -4.24 19.70 25.84
CA PRO A 383 -3.35 20.19 26.91
C PRO A 383 -4.11 20.65 28.18
N ALA A 384 -5.42 20.88 28.08
CA ALA A 384 -6.27 21.23 29.21
C ALA A 384 -6.60 20.03 30.14
N GLU A 385 -6.67 18.80 29.61
CA GLU A 385 -6.88 17.59 30.43
C GLU A 385 -5.58 17.14 31.12
N GLU A 386 -4.41 17.30 30.48
CA GLU A 386 -3.12 17.08 31.13
C GLU A 386 -2.85 18.10 32.25
N ALA A 387 -3.28 19.35 32.09
CA ALA A 387 -3.18 20.37 33.15
C ALA A 387 -4.10 20.10 34.32
N LEU A 388 -5.26 19.50 34.12
CA LEU A 388 -6.19 19.07 35.20
C LEU A 388 -5.66 17.85 35.93
N GLN A 389 -5.08 16.85 35.26
CA GLN A 389 -4.48 15.70 35.90
C GLN A 389 -3.19 16.04 36.68
N GLN A 390 -2.43 17.06 36.26
CA GLN A 390 -1.29 17.55 37.02
C GLN A 390 -1.70 18.36 38.27
N LEU A 391 -2.88 18.98 38.27
CA LEU A 391 -3.40 19.67 39.44
C LEU A 391 -3.96 18.72 40.50
N ASP A 392 -4.47 17.54 40.13
CA ASP A 392 -4.95 16.50 41.08
C ASP A 392 -3.82 15.71 41.75
N LEU A 393 -2.59 15.77 41.25
CA LEU A 393 -1.41 15.16 41.85
C LEU A 393 -0.62 16.08 42.79
N ALA A 394 -1.08 17.33 42.98
CA ALA A 394 -0.41 18.34 43.82
C ALA A 394 -1.15 18.65 45.15
N PHE A 395 -2.09 17.79 45.56
CA PHE A 395 -2.74 17.85 46.87
C PHE A 395 -2.61 16.56 47.63
#